data_0275262d3b1dcc8e7044b529748024bd
#
_entry.id   0275262d3b1dcc8e7044b529748024bd
#
_cell.length_a   1.000
_cell.length_b   1.000
_cell.length_c   1.000
_cell.angle_alpha   90.00
_cell.angle_beta   90.00
_cell.angle_gamma   90.00
#
_symmetry.space_group_name_H-M   'P 1'
#
loop_
_entity.id
_entity.type
_entity.pdbx_description
1 polymer ?
#
loop_
_entity_poly.entity_id
_entity_poly.type
_entity_poly.pdbx_seq_one_letter_code
_entity_poly.pdbx_strand_id
1 'polypeptide(L)'
;IGTQMALFASLSAHGRRFSAHLKTFWGASHYRRVPRQRKWVALGASLCDSDSMVTNSTIETLLNRRSIRKFVAEPFDDDTVATLETVAQHAASSQYLNDWSAVRVKDPALKKRMSEIGKQPYIAEAPLLYVFVADEHRNAIIAESKGVSTDSDTYGLAGSYRFSQAQNDAVLALHAMETAAYSLGLGCVILGSLLNDVPGLIEALHLPQYTYPVLGLAIGKPDQAPALKPRMPRELQFFDDVYPSDADAIESIKERIGAFDVSVHEYYDLRNTDRPVDAFSDQIASIAAQRMDATHQVIPNATSQGFRLDR
;
A
#
# COMPACT_ATOMS: atom_id res chain seq x y z
N ILE A 1 -44.52 5.74 21.52
CA ILE A 1 -44.65 4.71 20.49
C ILE A 1 -45.79 5.18 19.57
N GLY A 2 -45.53 5.94 18.51
CA GLY A 2 -46.61 6.35 17.61
C GLY A 2 -46.36 7.60 16.79
N THR A 3 -45.17 7.77 16.16
CA THR A 3 -44.96 8.90 15.23
C THR A 3 -43.85 8.66 14.19
N GLN A 4 -43.53 7.42 13.89
CA GLN A 4 -42.47 7.08 12.89
C GLN A 4 -42.92 6.16 11.73
N MET A 5 -44.24 5.98 11.52
CA MET A 5 -44.73 5.14 10.41
C MET A 5 -45.42 5.88 9.28
N ALA A 6 -45.35 7.22 9.21
CA ALA A 6 -46.05 8.01 8.19
C ALA A 6 -45.16 8.56 7.06
N LEU A 7 -43.87 8.26 7.02
CA LEU A 7 -42.93 8.79 5.96
C LEU A 7 -42.54 7.81 4.86
N PHE A 8 -43.03 6.56 4.88
CA PHE A 8 -42.67 5.55 3.87
C PHE A 8 -43.73 5.29 2.78
N ALA A 9 -44.87 5.96 2.84
CA ALA A 9 -45.98 5.73 1.88
C ALA A 9 -46.03 6.73 0.71
N SER A 10 -45.15 7.73 0.62
CA SER A 10 -45.20 8.79 -0.41
C SER A 10 -44.20 8.66 -1.55
N LEU A 11 -43.34 7.62 -1.58
CA LEU A 11 -42.28 7.46 -2.58
C LEU A 11 -42.54 6.37 -3.67
N SER A 12 -43.76 5.78 -3.69
CA SER A 12 -44.05 4.71 -4.65
C SER A 12 -44.73 5.18 -5.97
N ALA A 13 -45.06 6.45 -6.10
CA ALA A 13 -45.81 6.97 -7.27
C ALA A 13 -44.97 7.66 -8.35
N HIS A 14 -43.66 7.89 -8.14
CA HIS A 14 -42.77 8.55 -9.12
C HIS A 14 -41.72 7.65 -9.75
N GLY A 15 -41.76 6.35 -9.55
CA GLY A 15 -40.78 5.36 -10.00
C GLY A 15 -40.85 4.92 -11.46
N ARG A 16 -41.68 5.49 -12.32
CA ARG A 16 -41.87 4.98 -13.68
C ARG A 16 -41.47 5.92 -14.83
N ARG A 17 -40.79 7.00 -14.60
CA ARG A 17 -40.30 7.87 -15.69
C ARG A 17 -38.78 8.12 -15.73
N PHE A 18 -37.97 7.44 -14.92
CA PHE A 18 -36.50 7.60 -14.92
C PHE A 18 -35.73 6.48 -15.62
N SER A 19 -36.41 5.50 -16.24
CA SER A 19 -35.76 4.35 -16.86
C SER A 19 -35.32 4.55 -18.32
N ALA A 20 -35.60 5.69 -18.95
CA ALA A 20 -35.33 5.87 -20.38
C ALA A 20 -34.08 6.70 -20.72
N HIS A 21 -33.40 7.32 -19.75
CA HIS A 21 -32.24 8.21 -20.03
C HIS A 21 -30.88 7.72 -19.51
N LEU A 22 -30.80 6.54 -18.90
CA LEU A 22 -29.52 5.97 -18.40
C LEU A 22 -28.86 4.97 -19.34
N LYS A 23 -29.39 4.77 -20.56
CA LYS A 23 -28.81 3.84 -21.55
C LYS A 23 -27.78 4.45 -22.52
N THR A 24 -27.48 5.74 -22.40
CA THR A 24 -26.58 6.42 -23.36
C THR A 24 -25.23 6.87 -22.77
N PHE A 25 -24.88 6.51 -21.53
CA PHE A 25 -23.62 6.94 -20.93
C PHE A 25 -22.58 5.82 -20.69
N TRP A 26 -22.88 4.57 -21.03
CA TRP A 26 -21.87 3.51 -21.11
C TRP A 26 -21.57 3.24 -22.58
N GLY A 27 -20.78 4.13 -23.17
CA GLY A 27 -20.12 3.85 -24.44
C GLY A 27 -19.27 2.60 -24.26
N ALA A 28 -19.49 1.60 -25.11
CA ALA A 28 -18.72 0.37 -25.15
C ALA A 28 -17.22 0.71 -25.18
N SER A 29 -16.52 0.50 -24.07
CA SER A 29 -15.07 0.55 -24.06
C SER A 29 -14.59 -0.57 -24.98
N HIS A 30 -13.95 -0.19 -26.06
CA HIS A 30 -13.42 -1.11 -27.05
C HIS A 30 -12.29 -1.92 -26.42
N TYR A 31 -12.56 -3.15 -26.03
CA TYR A 31 -11.53 -4.14 -25.77
C TYR A 31 -10.82 -4.44 -27.11
N ARG A 32 -9.73 -3.74 -27.38
CA ARG A 32 -8.84 -4.11 -28.49
C ARG A 32 -7.99 -5.29 -28.08
N ARG A 33 -8.13 -6.42 -28.78
CA ARG A 33 -7.08 -7.46 -28.80
C ARG A 33 -5.85 -6.84 -29.48
N VAL A 34 -4.77 -6.68 -28.73
CA VAL A 34 -3.49 -6.23 -29.26
C VAL A 34 -2.82 -7.39 -30.00
N PRO A 35 -2.37 -7.20 -31.26
CA PRO A 35 -1.65 -8.25 -31.98
C PRO A 35 -0.29 -8.51 -31.33
N ARG A 36 0.09 -9.78 -31.31
CA ARG A 36 1.38 -10.30 -30.80
C ARG A 36 2.57 -9.51 -31.35
N GLN A 37 3.33 -8.83 -30.49
CA GLN A 37 4.72 -8.48 -30.75
C GLN A 37 5.64 -9.35 -29.92
N ARG A 38 6.34 -10.23 -30.66
CA ARG A 38 7.63 -10.91 -30.40
C ARG A 38 8.00 -11.34 -28.97
N LYS A 39 8.10 -12.64 -28.87
CA LYS A 39 8.78 -13.50 -27.91
C LYS A 39 9.84 -12.77 -27.05
N TRP A 40 9.52 -12.60 -25.79
CA TRP A 40 10.50 -12.62 -24.73
C TRP A 40 10.53 -14.07 -24.20
N VAL A 41 11.68 -14.71 -24.29
CA VAL A 41 11.92 -16.01 -23.66
C VAL A 41 12.02 -15.73 -22.16
N ALA A 42 10.92 -15.91 -21.43
CA ALA A 42 10.91 -15.99 -19.98
C ALA A 42 11.25 -17.42 -19.60
N LEU A 43 12.53 -17.67 -19.30
CA LEU A 43 12.93 -18.84 -18.53
C LEU A 43 12.40 -18.64 -17.09
N GLY A 44 11.54 -19.53 -16.62
CA GLY A 44 11.15 -19.62 -15.23
C GLY A 44 9.83 -18.98 -14.81
N ALA A 45 8.89 -18.67 -15.71
CA ALA A 45 7.53 -18.32 -15.30
C ALA A 45 6.66 -19.58 -15.21
N SER A 46 6.18 -19.89 -14.01
CA SER A 46 5.04 -20.78 -13.79
C SER A 46 3.93 -20.44 -14.79
N LEU A 47 3.47 -21.46 -15.51
CA LEU A 47 2.47 -21.40 -16.56
C LEU A 47 1.12 -20.87 -16.07
N CYS A 48 0.98 -19.57 -15.91
CA CYS A 48 -0.27 -18.92 -16.21
C CYS A 48 -0.29 -18.74 -17.72
N ASP A 49 -1.17 -19.45 -18.41
CA ASP A 49 -1.40 -19.28 -19.85
C ASP A 49 -1.64 -17.79 -20.14
N SER A 50 -0.62 -17.12 -20.67
CA SER A 50 -0.70 -15.69 -21.00
C SER A 50 -1.73 -15.40 -22.11
N ASP A 51 -2.25 -16.44 -22.75
CA ASP A 51 -3.23 -16.35 -23.83
C ASP A 51 -4.68 -16.15 -23.32
N SER A 52 -4.97 -16.31 -22.02
CA SER A 52 -6.30 -16.19 -21.43
C SER A 52 -6.48 -15.01 -20.47
N MET A 53 -5.40 -14.25 -20.17
CA MET A 53 -5.52 -13.14 -19.21
C MET A 53 -6.24 -11.94 -19.82
N VAL A 54 -7.32 -11.51 -19.16
CA VAL A 54 -7.99 -10.24 -19.51
C VAL A 54 -7.07 -9.09 -19.11
N THR A 55 -6.79 -8.18 -20.03
CA THR A 55 -5.89 -7.05 -19.80
C THR A 55 -6.46 -5.73 -20.32
N ASN A 56 -5.99 -4.64 -19.72
CA ASN A 56 -6.16 -3.26 -20.15
C ASN A 56 -4.96 -2.44 -19.67
N SER A 57 -4.90 -1.16 -20.00
CA SER A 57 -3.77 -0.29 -19.63
C SER A 57 -3.51 -0.22 -18.13
N THR A 58 -4.54 -0.28 -17.29
CA THR A 58 -4.39 -0.28 -15.81
C THR A 58 -3.78 -1.59 -15.34
N ILE A 59 -4.28 -2.73 -15.82
CA ILE A 59 -3.74 -4.05 -15.47
C ILE A 59 -2.29 -4.16 -15.93
N GLU A 60 -1.99 -3.73 -17.16
CA GLU A 60 -0.62 -3.72 -17.70
C GLU A 60 0.31 -2.85 -16.84
N THR A 61 -0.13 -1.68 -16.40
CA THR A 61 0.61 -0.80 -15.51
C THR A 61 0.96 -1.51 -14.19
N LEU A 62 -0.01 -2.19 -13.58
CA LEU A 62 0.19 -2.90 -12.31
C LEU A 62 1.09 -4.12 -12.46
N LEU A 63 0.93 -4.90 -13.54
CA LEU A 63 1.77 -6.07 -13.82
C LEU A 63 3.23 -5.69 -14.10
N ASN A 64 3.45 -4.51 -14.68
CA ASN A 64 4.80 -4.00 -14.97
C ASN A 64 5.42 -3.20 -13.82
N ARG A 65 4.75 -3.11 -12.68
CA ARG A 65 5.21 -2.40 -11.50
C ARG A 65 6.54 -2.95 -10.97
N ARG A 66 7.48 -2.07 -10.71
CA ARG A 66 8.78 -2.38 -10.11
C ARG A 66 9.25 -1.25 -9.19
N SER A 67 9.96 -1.57 -8.12
CA SER A 67 10.51 -0.56 -7.21
C SER A 67 11.65 0.21 -7.90
N ILE A 68 11.48 1.52 -8.07
CA ILE A 68 12.47 2.44 -8.64
C ILE A 68 13.15 3.19 -7.49
N ARG A 69 14.49 3.15 -7.44
CA ARG A 69 15.32 3.73 -6.38
C ARG A 69 16.33 4.75 -6.90
N LYS A 70 16.36 4.96 -8.22
CA LYS A 70 17.16 5.99 -8.87
C LYS A 70 16.23 6.83 -9.73
N PHE A 71 16.28 8.13 -9.53
CA PHE A 71 15.38 9.09 -10.14
C PHE A 71 16.18 10.17 -10.86
N VAL A 72 15.61 10.71 -11.93
CA VAL A 72 16.09 11.95 -12.54
C VAL A 72 15.81 13.09 -11.56
N ALA A 73 16.79 13.97 -11.37
CA ALA A 73 16.68 15.12 -10.46
C ALA A 73 15.86 16.26 -11.10
N GLU A 74 14.59 16.00 -11.39
CA GLU A 74 13.65 16.98 -11.94
C GLU A 74 12.56 17.27 -10.91
N PRO A 75 12.22 18.54 -10.65
CA PRO A 75 11.08 18.89 -9.82
C PRO A 75 9.77 18.52 -10.52
N PHE A 76 8.74 18.30 -9.75
CA PHE A 76 7.37 18.11 -10.26
C PHE A 76 6.67 19.46 -10.35
N ASP A 77 5.81 19.62 -11.37
CA ASP A 77 4.84 20.70 -11.42
C ASP A 77 3.73 20.48 -10.37
N ASP A 78 3.11 21.58 -9.96
CA ASP A 78 2.10 21.55 -8.91
C ASP A 78 0.83 20.78 -9.34
N ASP A 79 0.49 20.76 -10.62
CA ASP A 79 -0.68 20.05 -11.15
C ASP A 79 -0.49 18.55 -11.06
N THR A 80 0.70 18.04 -11.38
CA THR A 80 1.04 16.63 -11.21
C THR A 80 0.96 16.22 -9.73
N VAL A 81 1.50 17.03 -8.83
CA VAL A 81 1.45 16.79 -7.40
C VAL A 81 0.00 16.77 -6.90
N ALA A 82 -0.80 17.78 -7.24
CA ALA A 82 -2.21 17.88 -6.86
C ALA A 82 -3.02 16.70 -7.38
N THR A 83 -2.71 16.23 -8.61
CA THR A 83 -3.36 15.04 -9.18
C THR A 83 -3.08 13.79 -8.36
N LEU A 84 -1.80 13.54 -7.99
CA LEU A 84 -1.41 12.40 -7.18
C LEU A 84 -2.07 12.44 -5.79
N GLU A 85 -2.09 13.60 -5.16
CA GLU A 85 -2.72 13.81 -3.85
C GLU A 85 -4.24 13.62 -3.93
N THR A 86 -4.89 14.14 -4.98
CA THR A 86 -6.33 13.96 -5.22
C THR A 86 -6.68 12.48 -5.39
N VAL A 87 -5.89 11.72 -6.17
CA VAL A 87 -6.14 10.28 -6.34
C VAL A 87 -6.00 9.53 -5.01
N ALA A 88 -5.01 9.88 -4.17
CA ALA A 88 -4.89 9.30 -2.84
C ALA A 88 -6.14 9.55 -1.98
N GLN A 89 -6.74 10.75 -2.04
CA GLN A 89 -7.97 11.10 -1.33
C GLN A 89 -9.20 10.28 -1.79
N HIS A 90 -9.17 9.71 -2.99
CA HIS A 90 -10.25 8.85 -3.51
C HIS A 90 -10.12 7.38 -3.08
N ALA A 91 -9.11 7.02 -2.28
CA ALA A 91 -9.03 5.69 -1.68
C ALA A 91 -10.22 5.42 -0.76
N ALA A 92 -10.58 4.15 -0.62
CA ALA A 92 -11.60 3.76 0.34
C ALA A 92 -11.13 4.03 1.77
N SER A 93 -12.07 4.41 2.65
CA SER A 93 -11.81 4.61 4.06
C SER A 93 -12.85 3.84 4.89
N SER A 94 -12.38 3.15 5.92
CA SER A 94 -13.23 2.37 6.83
C SER A 94 -14.22 3.28 7.54
N GLN A 95 -15.53 2.96 7.43
CA GLN A 95 -16.62 3.75 8.00
C GLN A 95 -16.60 5.24 7.62
N TYR A 96 -15.87 5.58 6.56
CA TYR A 96 -15.68 6.96 6.10
C TYR A 96 -15.01 7.88 7.14
N LEU A 97 -14.18 7.32 8.03
CA LEU A 97 -13.50 8.11 9.07
C LEU A 97 -12.37 8.96 8.52
N ASN A 98 -11.83 8.62 7.34
CA ASN A 98 -10.70 9.31 6.71
C ASN A 98 -9.52 9.47 7.68
N ASP A 99 -9.22 8.41 8.43
CA ASP A 99 -8.29 8.36 9.54
C ASP A 99 -6.84 8.13 9.11
N TRP A 100 -6.46 8.80 8.05
CA TRP A 100 -5.10 8.84 7.53
C TRP A 100 -4.68 10.26 7.12
N SER A 101 -3.38 10.48 7.11
CA SER A 101 -2.75 11.68 6.57
C SER A 101 -1.45 11.33 5.84
N ALA A 102 -0.97 12.25 5.01
CA ALA A 102 0.34 12.13 4.37
C ALA A 102 1.16 13.41 4.57
N VAL A 103 2.38 13.24 5.08
CA VAL A 103 3.33 14.33 5.23
C VAL A 103 4.25 14.37 4.02
N ARG A 104 4.17 15.43 3.21
CA ARG A 104 5.11 15.67 2.12
C ARG A 104 6.40 16.26 2.66
N VAL A 105 7.50 15.51 2.53
CA VAL A 105 8.82 15.94 2.98
C VAL A 105 9.50 16.75 1.88
N LYS A 106 9.60 18.06 2.05
CA LYS A 106 10.20 19.00 1.08
C LYS A 106 11.61 19.45 1.50
N ASP A 107 11.82 19.69 2.80
CA ASP A 107 13.07 20.19 3.35
C ASP A 107 14.21 19.20 3.09
N PRO A 108 15.32 19.63 2.47
CA PRO A 108 16.48 18.77 2.21
C PRO A 108 17.10 18.18 3.48
N ALA A 109 17.13 18.92 4.60
CA ALA A 109 17.65 18.42 5.87
C ALA A 109 16.76 17.31 6.43
N LEU A 110 15.44 17.47 6.32
CA LEU A 110 14.49 16.46 6.73
C LEU A 110 14.55 15.23 5.81
N LYS A 111 14.68 15.39 4.48
CA LYS A 111 14.93 14.27 3.55
C LYS A 111 16.19 13.50 3.90
N LYS A 112 17.27 14.20 4.27
CA LYS A 112 18.50 13.58 4.75
C LYS A 112 18.24 12.78 6.03
N ARG A 113 17.50 13.33 6.99
CA ARG A 113 17.11 12.61 8.22
C ARG A 113 16.30 11.34 7.89
N MET A 114 15.36 11.40 6.94
CA MET A 114 14.61 10.22 6.47
C MET A 114 15.54 9.16 5.87
N SER A 115 16.53 9.59 5.11
CA SER A 115 17.56 8.73 4.51
C SER A 115 18.42 8.02 5.56
N GLU A 116 18.76 8.71 6.65
CA GLU A 116 19.51 8.14 7.79
C GLU A 116 18.67 7.10 8.53
N ILE A 117 17.41 7.41 8.85
CA ILE A 117 16.45 6.48 9.47
C ILE A 117 16.28 5.24 8.58
N GLY A 118 16.01 5.44 7.30
CA GLY A 118 15.79 4.37 6.33
C GLY A 118 17.07 3.60 5.95
N LYS A 119 18.25 4.10 6.34
CA LYS A 119 19.58 3.56 5.95
C LYS A 119 19.71 3.37 4.43
N GLN A 120 19.10 4.30 3.66
CA GLN A 120 19.05 4.22 2.20
C GLN A 120 19.24 5.62 1.57
N PRO A 121 20.43 5.90 0.98
CA PRO A 121 20.79 7.24 0.48
C PRO A 121 19.80 7.82 -0.52
N TYR A 122 19.23 7.02 -1.41
CA TYR A 122 18.30 7.47 -2.44
C TYR A 122 17.02 8.13 -1.91
N ILE A 123 16.70 7.96 -0.63
CA ILE A 123 15.54 8.62 0.01
C ILE A 123 15.75 10.14 0.03
N ALA A 124 16.97 10.58 0.30
CA ALA A 124 17.30 12.01 0.29
C ALA A 124 17.20 12.64 -1.12
N GLU A 125 17.42 11.82 -2.16
CA GLU A 125 17.44 12.25 -3.56
C GLU A 125 16.06 12.20 -4.23
N ALA A 126 15.04 11.64 -3.54
CA ALA A 126 13.71 11.48 -4.12
C ALA A 126 13.07 12.86 -4.46
N PRO A 127 12.65 13.12 -5.73
CA PRO A 127 11.99 14.36 -6.11
C PRO A 127 10.72 14.62 -5.28
N LEU A 128 9.85 13.61 -5.11
CA LEU A 128 8.73 13.63 -4.17
C LEU A 128 8.93 12.56 -3.10
N LEU A 129 8.72 12.94 -1.85
CA LEU A 129 8.77 12.04 -0.71
C LEU A 129 7.57 12.30 0.19
N TYR A 130 6.79 11.24 0.45
CA TYR A 130 5.67 11.27 1.38
C TYR A 130 5.88 10.26 2.50
N VAL A 131 5.38 10.57 3.69
CA VAL A 131 5.18 9.61 4.78
C VAL A 131 3.69 9.55 5.08
N PHE A 132 3.09 8.39 4.88
CA PHE A 132 1.70 8.12 5.19
C PHE A 132 1.55 7.71 6.64
N VAL A 133 0.54 8.22 7.29
CA VAL A 133 0.34 8.20 8.74
C VAL A 133 -1.08 7.73 9.03
N ALA A 134 -1.25 6.77 9.94
CA ALA A 134 -2.52 6.53 10.62
C ALA A 134 -2.82 7.76 11.48
N ASP A 135 -3.97 8.40 11.32
CA ASP A 135 -4.28 9.71 11.88
C ASP A 135 -5.67 9.74 12.52
N GLU A 136 -5.72 9.37 13.77
CA GLU A 136 -6.89 9.58 14.64
C GLU A 136 -6.82 10.92 15.41
N HIS A 137 -5.75 11.69 15.26
CA HIS A 137 -5.60 13.00 15.91
C HIS A 137 -6.69 13.98 15.47
N ARG A 138 -6.93 14.08 14.16
CA ARG A 138 -7.99 14.92 13.60
C ARG A 138 -9.37 14.49 14.11
N ASN A 139 -9.62 13.19 14.17
CA ASN A 139 -10.85 12.62 14.68
C ASN A 139 -11.00 12.83 16.19
N ALA A 140 -9.90 12.80 16.94
CA ALA A 140 -9.89 13.16 18.37
C ALA A 140 -10.33 14.62 18.61
N ILE A 141 -9.80 15.57 17.83
CA ILE A 141 -10.22 16.98 17.88
C ILE A 141 -11.73 17.11 17.60
N ILE A 142 -12.24 16.38 16.60
CA ILE A 142 -13.67 16.38 16.26
C ILE A 142 -14.49 15.80 17.43
N ALA A 143 -14.06 14.67 18.00
CA ALA A 143 -14.75 14.02 19.13
C ALA A 143 -14.83 14.95 20.34
N GLU A 144 -13.74 15.59 20.72
CA GLU A 144 -13.68 16.56 21.81
C GLU A 144 -14.61 17.76 21.56
N SER A 145 -14.66 18.27 20.34
CA SER A 145 -15.58 19.35 19.97
C SER A 145 -17.07 18.97 20.12
N LYS A 146 -17.36 17.68 20.19
CA LYS A 146 -18.69 17.09 20.40
C LYS A 146 -18.90 16.60 21.84
N GLY A 147 -17.98 16.91 22.76
CA GLY A 147 -18.07 16.58 24.18
C GLY A 147 -17.65 15.14 24.53
N VAL A 148 -16.97 14.43 23.63
CA VAL A 148 -16.39 13.12 23.90
C VAL A 148 -14.96 13.32 24.41
N SER A 149 -14.67 12.89 25.65
CA SER A 149 -13.32 13.00 26.21
C SER A 149 -12.39 11.92 25.67
N THR A 150 -11.23 12.33 25.17
CA THR A 150 -10.16 11.42 24.73
C THR A 150 -9.46 10.73 25.89
N ASP A 151 -9.54 11.29 27.10
CA ASP A 151 -9.00 10.68 28.33
C ASP A 151 -9.90 9.57 28.89
N SER A 152 -11.15 9.45 28.38
CA SER A 152 -12.08 8.43 28.84
C SER A 152 -11.55 7.02 28.55
N ASP A 153 -11.73 6.12 29.49
CA ASP A 153 -11.44 4.69 29.30
C ASP A 153 -12.28 4.05 28.16
N THR A 154 -13.38 4.69 27.82
CA THR A 154 -14.29 4.25 26.75
C THR A 154 -14.03 4.94 25.40
N TYR A 155 -12.95 5.75 25.29
CA TYR A 155 -12.60 6.40 24.03
C TYR A 155 -12.22 5.39 22.96
N GLY A 156 -13.13 5.19 21.99
CA GLY A 156 -13.07 4.09 21.04
C GLY A 156 -12.05 4.26 19.91
N LEU A 157 -11.66 5.51 19.56
CA LEU A 157 -10.74 5.74 18.44
C LEU A 157 -9.29 5.39 18.78
N ALA A 158 -8.93 5.31 20.06
CA ALA A 158 -7.59 4.88 20.48
C ALA A 158 -7.40 3.35 20.49
N GLY A 159 -8.46 2.56 20.31
CA GLY A 159 -8.43 1.11 20.41
C GLY A 159 -7.73 0.41 19.24
N SER A 160 -7.31 -0.84 19.47
CA SER A 160 -6.56 -1.66 18.50
C SER A 160 -7.28 -1.84 17.16
N TYR A 161 -8.61 -2.00 17.17
CA TYR A 161 -9.40 -2.11 15.95
C TYR A 161 -9.29 -0.85 15.08
N ARG A 162 -9.42 0.35 15.69
CA ARG A 162 -9.32 1.63 14.97
C ARG A 162 -7.92 1.90 14.46
N PHE A 163 -6.90 1.63 15.27
CA PHE A 163 -5.51 1.69 14.85
C PHE A 163 -5.25 0.84 13.60
N SER A 164 -5.77 -0.40 13.57
CA SER A 164 -5.65 -1.27 12.40
C SER A 164 -6.38 -0.72 11.17
N GLN A 165 -7.58 -0.13 11.35
CA GLN A 165 -8.32 0.47 10.24
C GLN A 165 -7.58 1.70 9.69
N ALA A 166 -7.09 2.59 10.54
CA ALA A 166 -6.31 3.76 10.13
C ALA A 166 -5.03 3.38 9.37
N GLN A 167 -4.35 2.30 9.78
CA GLN A 167 -3.21 1.77 9.02
C GLN A 167 -3.64 1.27 7.62
N ASN A 168 -4.77 0.55 7.52
CA ASN A 168 -5.28 0.08 6.24
C ASN A 168 -5.64 1.24 5.32
N ASP A 169 -6.31 2.27 5.82
CA ASP A 169 -6.68 3.45 5.07
C ASP A 169 -5.44 4.19 4.53
N ALA A 170 -4.40 4.36 5.37
CA ALA A 170 -3.13 4.94 4.96
C ALA A 170 -2.44 4.14 3.83
N VAL A 171 -2.47 2.80 3.91
CA VAL A 171 -1.91 1.92 2.87
C VAL A 171 -2.72 1.99 1.59
N LEU A 172 -4.05 2.03 1.66
CA LEU A 172 -4.92 2.17 0.48
C LEU A 172 -4.68 3.50 -0.23
N ALA A 173 -4.56 4.60 0.51
CA ALA A 173 -4.26 5.92 -0.04
C ALA A 173 -2.87 5.97 -0.69
N LEU A 174 -1.86 5.39 -0.04
CA LEU A 174 -0.51 5.25 -0.59
C LEU A 174 -0.53 4.47 -1.90
N HIS A 175 -1.21 3.33 -1.94
CA HIS A 175 -1.27 2.47 -3.13
C HIS A 175 -2.04 3.12 -4.27
N ALA A 176 -3.09 3.89 -3.98
CA ALA A 176 -3.80 4.70 -4.98
C ALA A 176 -2.86 5.74 -5.61
N MET A 177 -2.10 6.48 -4.80
CA MET A 177 -1.08 7.44 -5.27
C MET A 177 0.02 6.75 -6.10
N GLU A 178 0.54 5.60 -5.63
CA GLU A 178 1.54 4.80 -6.35
C GLU A 178 1.02 4.38 -7.72
N THR A 179 -0.21 3.87 -7.79
CA THR A 179 -0.85 3.45 -9.05
C THR A 179 -1.02 4.61 -10.02
N ALA A 180 -1.46 5.77 -9.54
CA ALA A 180 -1.56 6.98 -10.33
C ALA A 180 -0.18 7.41 -10.88
N ALA A 181 0.85 7.38 -10.05
CA ALA A 181 2.20 7.72 -10.47
C ALA A 181 2.70 6.78 -11.59
N TYR A 182 2.49 5.48 -11.47
CA TYR A 182 2.84 4.54 -12.55
C TYR A 182 2.05 4.79 -13.84
N SER A 183 0.77 5.14 -13.74
CA SER A 183 -0.06 5.46 -14.92
C SER A 183 0.43 6.70 -15.66
N LEU A 184 1.12 7.60 -14.98
CA LEU A 184 1.79 8.79 -15.52
C LEU A 184 3.22 8.51 -16.02
N GLY A 185 3.67 7.24 -16.01
CA GLY A 185 5.04 6.88 -16.40
C GLY A 185 6.11 7.20 -15.35
N LEU A 186 5.72 7.53 -14.12
CA LEU A 186 6.63 7.77 -13.02
C LEU A 186 7.06 6.46 -12.37
N GLY A 187 8.17 6.51 -11.65
CA GLY A 187 8.68 5.39 -10.84
C GLY A 187 8.46 5.63 -9.36
N CYS A 188 8.18 4.56 -8.62
CA CYS A 188 7.96 4.63 -7.18
C CYS A 188 8.74 3.57 -6.42
N VAL A 189 8.97 3.83 -5.14
CA VAL A 189 9.33 2.82 -4.14
C VAL A 189 8.63 3.09 -2.81
N ILE A 190 7.99 2.05 -2.29
CA ILE A 190 7.42 2.06 -0.94
C ILE A 190 8.55 1.86 0.06
N LEU A 191 8.60 2.69 1.09
CA LEU A 191 9.69 2.79 2.06
C LEU A 191 9.25 2.25 3.43
N GLY A 192 9.23 0.92 3.57
CA GLY A 192 9.09 0.28 4.89
C GLY A 192 10.29 0.52 5.79
N SER A 193 11.46 0.81 5.21
CA SER A 193 12.69 1.08 5.97
C SER A 193 12.63 2.36 6.82
N LEU A 194 11.70 3.27 6.59
CA LEU A 194 11.47 4.39 7.50
C LEU A 194 11.02 3.95 8.90
N LEU A 195 10.45 2.75 9.01
CA LEU A 195 10.07 2.15 10.29
C LEU A 195 11.25 1.53 11.05
N ASN A 196 12.49 1.64 10.56
CA ASN A 196 13.68 1.21 11.29
C ASN A 196 13.89 2.00 12.60
N ASP A 197 13.34 3.23 12.67
CA ASP A 197 13.38 4.06 13.87
C ASP A 197 12.07 4.86 13.96
N VAL A 198 11.02 4.20 14.46
CA VAL A 198 9.69 4.82 14.61
C VAL A 198 9.71 6.03 15.54
N PRO A 199 10.33 5.99 16.74
CA PRO A 199 10.45 7.17 17.60
C PRO A 199 11.14 8.34 16.91
N GLY A 200 12.27 8.09 16.24
CA GLY A 200 12.99 9.13 15.50
C GLY A 200 12.20 9.70 14.33
N LEU A 201 11.33 8.89 13.71
CA LEU A 201 10.45 9.36 12.66
C LEU A 201 9.30 10.23 13.19
N ILE A 202 8.71 9.84 14.33
CA ILE A 202 7.68 10.61 15.05
C ILE A 202 8.26 11.99 15.45
N GLU A 203 9.44 12.02 16.04
CA GLU A 203 10.13 13.24 16.43
C GLU A 203 10.41 14.13 15.20
N ALA A 204 11.03 13.58 14.17
CA ALA A 204 11.43 14.33 12.97
C ALA A 204 10.26 14.95 12.21
N LEU A 205 9.10 14.30 12.23
CA LEU A 205 7.89 14.78 11.57
C LEU A 205 6.95 15.54 12.52
N HIS A 206 7.31 15.70 13.80
CA HIS A 206 6.47 16.31 14.84
C HIS A 206 5.05 15.71 14.89
N LEU A 207 4.97 14.39 14.82
CA LEU A 207 3.68 13.70 14.81
C LEU A 207 2.98 13.85 16.17
N PRO A 208 1.73 14.33 16.20
CA PRO A 208 0.99 14.50 17.45
C PRO A 208 0.49 13.16 18.01
N GLN A 209 -0.05 13.17 19.23
CA GLN A 209 -0.75 12.02 19.81
C GLN A 209 -1.88 11.54 18.87
N TYR A 210 -2.18 10.26 18.91
CA TYR A 210 -3.14 9.56 18.05
C TYR A 210 -2.74 9.57 16.56
N THR A 211 -1.43 9.65 16.28
CA THR A 211 -0.89 9.42 14.95
C THR A 211 0.20 8.36 15.00
N TYR A 212 0.40 7.64 13.88
CA TYR A 212 1.44 6.62 13.77
C TYR A 212 1.96 6.52 12.33
N PRO A 213 3.29 6.57 12.10
CA PRO A 213 3.82 6.45 10.75
C PRO A 213 3.64 5.03 10.22
N VAL A 214 3.12 4.90 9.00
CA VAL A 214 2.78 3.60 8.39
C VAL A 214 3.79 3.20 7.34
N LEU A 215 3.99 4.02 6.32
CA LEU A 215 4.92 3.76 5.21
C LEU A 215 5.34 5.08 4.55
N GLY A 216 6.54 5.09 3.97
CA GLY A 216 6.92 6.17 3.06
C GLY A 216 6.70 5.79 1.60
N LEU A 217 6.63 6.80 0.73
CA LEU A 217 6.56 6.67 -0.72
C LEU A 217 7.48 7.69 -1.38
N ALA A 218 8.49 7.20 -2.10
CA ALA A 218 9.34 8.03 -2.94
C ALA A 218 8.87 7.91 -4.40
N ILE A 219 8.71 9.04 -5.08
CA ILE A 219 8.22 9.14 -6.46
C ILE A 219 9.17 10.01 -7.28
N GLY A 220 9.45 9.62 -8.51
CA GLY A 220 10.24 10.38 -9.44
C GLY A 220 10.20 9.84 -10.86
N LYS A 221 10.73 10.59 -11.82
CA LYS A 221 10.98 10.06 -13.15
C LYS A 221 12.07 8.99 -13.06
N PRO A 222 11.83 7.75 -13.57
CA PRO A 222 12.81 6.67 -13.40
C PRO A 222 14.12 6.94 -14.14
N ASP A 223 15.24 6.73 -13.45
CA ASP A 223 16.60 6.69 -14.04
C ASP A 223 17.20 5.30 -13.93
N GLN A 224 16.36 4.29 -13.94
CA GLN A 224 16.74 2.87 -13.95
C GLN A 224 15.58 2.02 -14.50
N ALA A 225 15.91 0.86 -15.04
CA ALA A 225 14.94 -0.12 -15.54
C ALA A 225 15.24 -1.51 -14.96
N PRO A 226 15.00 -1.76 -13.68
CA PRO A 226 15.28 -3.07 -13.08
C PRO A 226 14.35 -4.14 -13.67
N ALA A 227 14.80 -5.40 -13.69
CA ALA A 227 13.98 -6.52 -14.08
C ALA A 227 12.77 -6.70 -13.15
N LEU A 228 11.71 -7.34 -13.64
CA LEU A 228 10.55 -7.72 -12.82
C LEU A 228 10.98 -8.84 -11.86
N LYS A 229 10.64 -8.68 -10.59
CA LYS A 229 10.87 -9.73 -9.60
C LYS A 229 9.93 -10.91 -9.84
N PRO A 230 10.36 -12.16 -9.59
CA PRO A 230 9.48 -13.30 -9.52
C PRO A 230 8.31 -13.02 -8.55
N ARG A 231 7.20 -13.64 -8.81
CA ARG A 231 6.03 -13.62 -7.91
C ARG A 231 5.79 -15.02 -7.38
N MET A 232 5.39 -15.08 -6.14
CA MET A 232 4.98 -16.36 -5.53
C MET A 232 3.90 -17.01 -6.38
N PRO A 233 3.93 -18.32 -6.59
CA PRO A 233 2.87 -19.03 -7.30
C PRO A 233 1.49 -18.71 -6.75
N ARG A 234 0.53 -18.52 -7.65
CA ARG A 234 -0.84 -18.10 -7.30
C ARG A 234 -1.47 -19.03 -6.26
N GLU A 235 -1.22 -20.32 -6.38
CA GLU A 235 -1.76 -21.38 -5.54
C GLU A 235 -1.25 -21.37 -4.09
N LEU A 236 -0.24 -20.53 -3.80
CA LEU A 236 0.26 -20.29 -2.44
C LEU A 236 -0.34 -19.04 -1.78
N GLN A 237 -1.14 -18.28 -2.53
CA GLN A 237 -1.71 -17.01 -2.04
C GLN A 237 -3.22 -16.89 -2.24
N PHE A 238 -3.83 -17.70 -3.11
CA PHE A 238 -5.26 -17.64 -3.42
C PHE A 238 -5.87 -19.01 -3.19
N PHE A 239 -6.84 -19.09 -2.31
CA PHE A 239 -7.55 -20.30 -1.92
C PHE A 239 -9.05 -20.05 -2.03
N ASP A 240 -9.79 -21.10 -2.35
CA ASP A 240 -11.24 -21.04 -2.41
C ASP A 240 -11.80 -21.51 -1.05
N ASP A 241 -12.80 -20.78 -0.54
CA ASP A 241 -13.58 -21.03 0.67
C ASP A 241 -12.77 -21.10 1.99
N VAL A 242 -11.75 -21.96 2.09
CA VAL A 242 -11.00 -22.19 3.33
C VAL A 242 -9.49 -22.17 3.12
N TYR A 243 -8.75 -21.83 4.16
CA TYR A 243 -7.30 -21.92 4.13
C TYR A 243 -6.85 -23.39 4.27
N PRO A 244 -6.03 -23.92 3.35
CA PRO A 244 -5.56 -25.31 3.40
C PRO A 244 -4.54 -25.48 4.54
N SER A 245 -4.82 -26.39 5.49
CA SER A 245 -4.00 -26.59 6.69
C SER A 245 -3.78 -28.06 7.07
N ASP A 246 -4.29 -29.02 6.27
CA ASP A 246 -4.03 -30.44 6.45
C ASP A 246 -2.59 -30.84 6.04
N ALA A 247 -2.19 -32.08 6.36
CA ALA A 247 -0.84 -32.55 6.13
C ALA A 247 -0.46 -32.56 4.64
N ASP A 248 -1.37 -32.92 3.75
CA ASP A 248 -1.13 -32.99 2.31
C ASP A 248 -0.96 -31.59 1.72
N ALA A 249 -1.77 -30.63 2.17
CA ALA A 249 -1.65 -29.22 1.80
C ALA A 249 -0.30 -28.63 2.26
N ILE A 250 0.15 -28.95 3.48
CA ILE A 250 1.45 -28.49 3.99
C ILE A 250 2.60 -29.03 3.13
N GLU A 251 2.56 -30.30 2.74
CA GLU A 251 3.60 -30.89 1.90
C GLU A 251 3.60 -30.27 0.49
N SER A 252 2.43 -30.07 -0.10
CA SER A 252 2.28 -29.35 -1.39
C SER A 252 2.83 -27.92 -1.32
N ILE A 253 2.61 -27.19 -0.21
CA ILE A 253 3.17 -25.87 0.02
C ILE A 253 4.72 -25.91 0.00
N LYS A 254 5.33 -26.86 0.71
CA LYS A 254 6.80 -27.02 0.75
C LYS A 254 7.40 -27.27 -0.63
N GLU A 255 6.78 -28.19 -1.40
CA GLU A 255 7.23 -28.51 -2.75
C GLU A 255 7.18 -27.28 -3.67
N ARG A 256 6.08 -26.52 -3.63
CA ARG A 256 5.91 -25.29 -4.45
C ARG A 256 6.85 -24.16 -4.02
N ILE A 257 7.15 -24.04 -2.72
CA ILE A 257 8.16 -23.10 -2.22
C ILE A 257 9.54 -23.47 -2.74
N GLY A 258 9.91 -24.75 -2.77
CA GLY A 258 11.17 -25.21 -3.35
C GLY A 258 11.32 -24.82 -4.83
N ALA A 259 10.26 -24.96 -5.61
CA ALA A 259 10.25 -24.51 -7.00
C ALA A 259 10.36 -22.97 -7.14
N PHE A 260 9.73 -22.22 -6.22
CA PHE A 260 9.84 -20.77 -6.19
C PHE A 260 11.23 -20.29 -5.78
N ASP A 261 11.90 -21.00 -4.86
CA ASP A 261 13.28 -20.72 -4.44
C ASP A 261 14.23 -20.72 -5.63
N VAL A 262 14.10 -21.66 -6.55
CA VAL A 262 14.90 -21.70 -7.78
C VAL A 262 14.72 -20.41 -8.59
N SER A 263 13.48 -19.98 -8.80
CA SER A 263 13.18 -18.77 -9.55
C SER A 263 13.71 -17.49 -8.88
N VAL A 264 13.69 -17.44 -7.55
CA VAL A 264 14.21 -16.31 -6.76
C VAL A 264 15.73 -16.28 -6.85
N HIS A 265 16.39 -17.44 -6.73
CA HIS A 265 17.84 -17.58 -6.83
C HIS A 265 18.34 -17.12 -8.20
N GLU A 266 17.76 -17.61 -9.29
CA GLU A 266 18.10 -17.19 -10.65
C GLU A 266 17.95 -15.66 -10.84
N TYR A 267 16.89 -15.05 -10.33
CA TYR A 267 16.68 -13.60 -10.44
C TYR A 267 17.77 -12.79 -9.74
N TYR A 268 18.22 -13.23 -8.56
CA TYR A 268 19.22 -12.49 -7.78
C TYR A 268 20.63 -12.75 -8.25
N ASP A 269 20.96 -13.95 -8.72
CA ASP A 269 22.27 -14.29 -9.30
C ASP A 269 22.58 -13.47 -10.55
N LEU A 270 21.59 -13.29 -11.43
CA LEU A 270 21.70 -12.43 -12.60
C LEU A 270 21.88 -10.94 -12.27
N ARG A 271 21.50 -10.53 -11.07
CA ARG A 271 21.50 -9.14 -10.65
C ARG A 271 22.72 -8.75 -9.82
N ASN A 272 23.34 -9.69 -9.14
CA ASN A 272 24.43 -9.43 -8.20
C ASN A 272 25.35 -10.64 -8.10
N THR A 273 26.18 -10.86 -9.13
CA THR A 273 27.12 -11.99 -9.25
C THR A 273 28.13 -12.09 -8.12
N ASP A 274 28.41 -10.95 -7.45
CA ASP A 274 29.42 -10.86 -6.39
C ASP A 274 28.83 -11.12 -4.99
N ARG A 275 27.52 -11.23 -4.87
CA ARG A 275 26.83 -11.46 -3.60
C ARG A 275 25.59 -12.30 -3.84
N PRO A 276 25.70 -13.63 -3.87
CA PRO A 276 24.54 -14.51 -3.99
C PRO A 276 23.55 -14.18 -2.87
N VAL A 277 22.28 -14.09 -3.22
CA VAL A 277 21.19 -13.88 -2.26
C VAL A 277 20.63 -15.25 -1.93
N ASP A 278 20.40 -15.49 -0.64
CA ASP A 278 19.76 -16.70 -0.15
C ASP A 278 18.42 -16.95 -0.85
N ALA A 279 18.03 -18.20 -0.98
CA ALA A 279 16.72 -18.60 -1.45
C ALA A 279 15.60 -17.92 -0.63
N PHE A 280 14.39 -17.83 -1.15
CA PHE A 280 13.27 -17.20 -0.44
C PHE A 280 13.01 -17.87 0.92
N SER A 281 13.04 -19.22 0.97
CA SER A 281 12.87 -19.99 2.22
C SER A 281 13.98 -19.69 3.24
N ASP A 282 15.23 -19.55 2.80
CA ASP A 282 16.37 -19.20 3.67
C ASP A 282 16.21 -17.78 4.24
N GLN A 283 15.74 -16.84 3.43
CA GLN A 283 15.42 -15.48 3.91
C GLN A 283 14.34 -15.50 4.98
N ILE A 284 13.26 -16.28 4.80
CA ILE A 284 12.21 -16.45 5.80
C ILE A 284 12.76 -17.07 7.08
N ALA A 285 13.57 -18.12 6.98
CA ALA A 285 14.20 -18.77 8.13
C ALA A 285 15.11 -17.80 8.91
N SER A 286 15.92 -17.02 8.18
CA SER A 286 16.81 -16.01 8.76
C SER A 286 16.03 -14.93 9.50
N ILE A 287 14.96 -14.40 8.89
CA ILE A 287 14.11 -13.36 9.52
C ILE A 287 13.39 -13.93 10.75
N ALA A 288 12.87 -15.17 10.66
CA ALA A 288 12.17 -15.82 11.77
C ALA A 288 13.09 -16.08 12.98
N ALA A 289 14.38 -16.27 12.75
CA ALA A 289 15.38 -16.45 13.82
C ALA A 289 15.83 -15.13 14.46
N GLN A 290 15.49 -13.97 13.90
CA GLN A 290 15.91 -12.67 14.39
C GLN A 290 14.90 -12.11 15.40
N ARG A 291 15.42 -11.61 16.53
CA ARG A 291 14.59 -10.81 17.43
C ARG A 291 14.54 -9.36 16.93
N MET A 292 13.34 -8.85 16.75
CA MET A 292 13.15 -7.44 16.36
C MET A 292 13.59 -6.50 17.48
N ASP A 293 14.29 -5.44 17.11
CA ASP A 293 14.66 -4.34 18.00
C ASP A 293 13.41 -3.61 18.53
N ALA A 294 13.54 -2.99 19.71
CA ALA A 294 12.47 -2.21 20.33
C ALA A 294 11.97 -1.05 19.45
N THR A 295 12.84 -0.46 18.64
CA THR A 295 12.49 0.62 17.71
C THR A 295 11.50 0.19 16.60
N HIS A 296 11.42 -1.12 16.33
CA HIS A 296 10.48 -1.70 15.33
C HIS A 296 9.18 -2.21 15.98
N GLN A 297 9.09 -2.23 17.31
CA GLN A 297 7.93 -2.81 17.98
C GLN A 297 6.72 -1.88 17.89
N VAL A 298 5.65 -2.37 17.27
CA VAL A 298 4.43 -1.59 17.03
C VAL A 298 3.75 -1.21 18.33
N ILE A 299 3.55 -2.15 19.26
CA ILE A 299 2.78 -1.93 20.49
C ILE A 299 3.36 -0.81 21.35
N PRO A 300 4.64 -0.84 21.81
CA PRO A 300 5.16 0.22 22.63
C PRO A 300 5.19 1.58 21.93
N ASN A 301 5.51 1.61 20.63
CA ASN A 301 5.55 2.86 19.88
C ASN A 301 4.15 3.46 19.65
N ALA A 302 3.13 2.65 19.37
CA ALA A 302 1.76 3.12 19.23
C ALA A 302 1.18 3.54 20.61
N THR A 303 1.51 2.81 21.67
CA THR A 303 1.11 3.18 23.04
C THR A 303 1.70 4.53 23.45
N SER A 304 2.96 4.83 23.10
CA SER A 304 3.56 6.15 23.33
C SER A 304 2.84 7.28 22.58
N GLN A 305 2.14 6.95 21.51
CA GLN A 305 1.30 7.85 20.72
C GLN A 305 -0.17 7.88 21.17
N GLY A 306 -0.51 7.32 22.32
CA GLY A 306 -1.84 7.36 22.93
C GLY A 306 -2.78 6.24 22.48
N PHE A 307 -2.36 5.32 21.60
CA PHE A 307 -3.18 4.17 21.22
C PHE A 307 -3.19 3.11 22.32
N ARG A 308 -4.32 2.42 22.47
CA ARG A 308 -4.58 1.39 23.50
C ARG A 308 -4.76 0.05 22.80
N LEU A 309 -3.64 -0.57 22.41
CA LEU A 309 -3.65 -1.78 21.57
C LEU A 309 -4.00 -3.07 22.34
N ASP A 310 -4.19 -2.99 23.63
CA ASP A 310 -4.64 -4.04 24.54
C ASP A 310 -6.17 -4.14 24.66
N ARG A 311 -6.91 -3.29 23.95
CA ARG A 311 -8.38 -3.17 24.01
C ARG A 311 -9.04 -3.18 22.64
#